data_5554aefe263146f20f4f97c589db510e
#
_entry.id   5554aefe263146f20f4f97c589db510e
#
_cell.length_a   1.000
_cell.length_b   1.000
_cell.length_c   1.000
_cell.angle_alpha   90.00
_cell.angle_beta   90.00
_cell.angle_gamma   90.00
#
_symmetry.space_group_name_H-M   'P 1'
#
loop_
_entity.id
_entity.type
_entity.pdbx_description
1 polymer ?
#
loop_
_entity_poly.entity_id
_entity_poly.type
_entity_poly.pdbx_seq_one_letter_code
_entity_poly.pdbx_strand_id
1 'polypeptide(L)'
;MKRRVVVTGLGAVTPIGNNVETFWNGIKEGKVGIGPITKFDTAEYKVKIAAEVKGFSAKEHMDFKAAKRMELFSQYAVAAAKEACADAGLEMEKEDPYRVGVIVGSGIGSLATVEKEYEKILEKGPARVNPLMVPLMISNMAAGNVSIHTGAKGKCTSVVTACASGTNSIGDAFRAIQYGDADVMFAGGSESCICPTGVAGFTALTALTTTEDPLRASIPFDKERSGFVLGEGAGIVVLEELEHAKARGARIYAEVIGYGCTADAFHITSPAEDGSGAQKAMQLAMEEAGIAPEEVDYINAHGTSTHHNDLFETRAVIAAFGEAAHKLKINSTKSMIGHLLGAAGAVEFITCVKSIEEGFIHQTVGTLEADQECTLDYVLGAPVRQEVCCAMSNSLGFGGHNATLLIRKYH
;
A
#
# COMPACT_ATOMS: atom_id res chain seq x y z
N MET A 1 11.30 -26.73 -10.14
CA MET A 1 10.22 -26.22 -9.26
C MET A 1 10.49 -24.74 -9.02
N LYS A 2 9.44 -23.90 -8.92
CA LYS A 2 9.59 -22.51 -8.49
C LYS A 2 10.00 -22.48 -7.02
N ARG A 3 10.84 -21.52 -6.63
CA ARG A 3 11.25 -21.31 -5.24
C ARG A 3 10.07 -20.78 -4.41
N ARG A 4 9.96 -21.20 -3.17
CA ARG A 4 8.96 -20.69 -2.22
C ARG A 4 9.43 -19.36 -1.64
N VAL A 5 8.48 -18.44 -1.41
CA VAL A 5 8.79 -17.09 -0.97
C VAL A 5 8.01 -16.78 0.31
N VAL A 6 8.71 -16.33 1.32
CA VAL A 6 8.14 -16.02 2.63
C VAL A 6 8.35 -14.57 3.03
N VAL A 7 7.52 -14.08 3.93
CA VAL A 7 7.62 -12.76 4.54
C VAL A 7 8.37 -12.91 5.85
N THR A 8 9.52 -12.26 5.98
CA THR A 8 10.37 -12.34 7.17
C THR A 8 10.48 -11.03 7.93
N GLY A 9 10.15 -9.89 7.31
CA GLY A 9 10.21 -8.59 7.97
C GLY A 9 9.15 -7.62 7.46
N LEU A 10 8.71 -6.75 8.35
CA LEU A 10 7.67 -5.75 8.14
C LEU A 10 8.14 -4.38 8.60
N GLY A 11 7.77 -3.33 7.87
CA GLY A 11 8.02 -1.94 8.26
C GLY A 11 6.95 -1.01 7.71
N ALA A 12 6.49 -0.05 8.51
CA ALA A 12 5.40 0.84 8.14
C ALA A 12 5.55 2.25 8.69
N VAL A 13 5.15 3.23 7.90
CA VAL A 13 4.93 4.62 8.30
C VAL A 13 3.54 5.00 7.80
N THR A 14 2.62 5.32 8.71
CA THR A 14 1.20 5.55 8.40
C THR A 14 0.62 6.69 9.22
N PRO A 15 -0.57 7.22 8.85
CA PRO A 15 -1.26 8.26 9.63
C PRO A 15 -1.62 7.87 11.07
N ILE A 16 -1.61 6.58 11.42
CA ILE A 16 -1.97 6.07 12.76
C ILE A 16 -0.80 5.45 13.52
N GLY A 17 0.38 5.33 12.89
CA GLY A 17 1.60 4.82 13.53
C GLY A 17 2.81 4.88 12.61
N ASN A 18 3.99 5.18 13.18
CA ASN A 18 5.25 5.34 12.43
C ASN A 18 6.15 4.10 12.51
N ASN A 19 5.60 2.97 12.95
CA ASN A 19 6.16 1.63 12.89
C ASN A 19 5.02 0.61 12.89
N VAL A 20 5.33 -0.66 12.59
CA VAL A 20 4.33 -1.74 12.48
C VAL A 20 3.57 -1.96 13.79
N GLU A 21 4.24 -1.89 14.93
CA GLU A 21 3.61 -2.10 16.25
C GLU A 21 2.55 -1.03 16.53
N THR A 22 2.91 0.24 16.40
CA THR A 22 1.97 1.36 16.64
C THR A 22 0.88 1.43 15.59
N PHE A 23 1.20 1.13 14.33
CA PHE A 23 0.22 1.00 13.26
C PHE A 23 -0.81 -0.10 13.58
N TRP A 24 -0.34 -1.32 13.90
CA TRP A 24 -1.22 -2.45 14.17
C TRP A 24 -2.07 -2.26 15.43
N ASN A 25 -1.51 -1.64 16.48
CA ASN A 25 -2.30 -1.26 17.66
C ASN A 25 -3.39 -0.25 17.29
N GLY A 26 -3.07 0.75 16.46
CA GLY A 26 -4.08 1.69 15.93
C GLY A 26 -5.16 0.99 15.11
N ILE A 27 -4.82 -0.02 14.30
CA ILE A 27 -5.77 -0.86 13.57
C ILE A 27 -6.71 -1.59 14.54
N LYS A 28 -6.17 -2.21 15.58
CA LYS A 28 -6.97 -2.96 16.59
C LYS A 28 -7.91 -2.05 17.38
N GLU A 29 -7.50 -0.81 17.63
CA GLU A 29 -8.31 0.21 18.31
C GLU A 29 -9.35 0.87 17.40
N GLY A 30 -9.30 0.65 16.10
CA GLY A 30 -10.14 1.36 15.12
C GLY A 30 -9.79 2.85 15.03
N LYS A 31 -8.51 3.20 15.23
CA LYS A 31 -8.04 4.59 15.22
C LYS A 31 -8.12 5.20 13.84
N VAL A 32 -8.75 6.37 13.72
CA VAL A 32 -8.84 7.11 12.47
C VAL A 32 -7.72 8.16 12.41
N GLY A 33 -6.87 8.06 11.39
CA GLY A 33 -5.75 8.99 11.15
C GLY A 33 -6.12 10.23 10.33
N ILE A 34 -7.36 10.30 9.86
CA ILE A 34 -7.88 11.42 9.05
C ILE A 34 -8.09 12.64 9.93
N GLY A 35 -7.83 13.83 9.39
CA GLY A 35 -8.03 15.10 10.09
C GLY A 35 -7.79 16.29 9.17
N PRO A 36 -7.89 17.52 9.70
CA PRO A 36 -7.60 18.72 8.92
C PRO A 36 -6.20 18.69 8.30
N ILE A 37 -6.09 19.14 7.05
CA ILE A 37 -4.80 19.34 6.40
C ILE A 37 -4.04 20.43 7.13
N THR A 38 -2.79 20.13 7.53
CA THR A 38 -1.92 21.05 8.27
C THR A 38 -0.71 21.55 7.46
N LYS A 39 -0.43 20.91 6.33
CA LYS A 39 0.76 21.19 5.51
C LYS A 39 0.70 22.48 4.70
N PHE A 40 -0.51 22.99 4.43
CA PHE A 40 -0.76 24.24 3.71
C PHE A 40 -2.13 24.83 4.06
N ASP A 41 -2.35 26.10 3.70
CA ASP A 41 -3.65 26.76 3.91
C ASP A 41 -4.69 26.22 2.93
N THR A 42 -5.79 25.72 3.47
CA THR A 42 -6.89 25.12 2.71
C THR A 42 -8.10 26.05 2.56
N ALA A 43 -8.01 27.34 2.89
CA ALA A 43 -9.14 28.26 2.87
C ALA A 43 -9.89 28.22 1.52
N GLU A 44 -9.16 28.25 0.42
CA GLU A 44 -9.70 28.24 -0.95
C GLU A 44 -9.98 26.82 -1.51
N TYR A 45 -9.65 25.77 -0.78
CA TYR A 45 -9.85 24.39 -1.23
C TYR A 45 -11.22 23.85 -0.81
N LYS A 46 -11.86 23.06 -1.67
CA LYS A 46 -13.09 22.33 -1.32
C LYS A 46 -12.84 21.19 -0.34
N VAL A 47 -11.67 20.56 -0.43
CA VAL A 47 -11.24 19.46 0.45
C VAL A 47 -10.40 20.05 1.57
N LYS A 48 -10.78 19.77 2.80
CA LYS A 48 -10.18 20.32 4.02
C LYS A 48 -9.40 19.31 4.85
N ILE A 49 -9.60 18.02 4.56
CA ILE A 49 -9.05 16.92 5.36
C ILE A 49 -8.21 15.96 4.52
N ALA A 50 -7.27 15.32 5.20
CA ALA A 50 -6.40 14.28 4.65
C ALA A 50 -5.94 13.35 5.78
N ALA A 51 -5.29 12.26 5.43
CA ALA A 51 -4.65 11.35 6.38
C ALA A 51 -3.13 11.59 6.35
N GLU A 52 -2.68 12.60 7.09
CA GLU A 52 -1.27 12.97 7.21
C GLU A 52 -0.54 12.05 8.19
N VAL A 53 0.72 11.73 7.89
CA VAL A 53 1.63 11.10 8.85
C VAL A 53 1.96 12.08 9.97
N LYS A 54 1.76 11.68 11.22
CA LYS A 54 1.92 12.53 12.40
C LYS A 54 3.16 12.16 13.18
N GLY A 55 3.92 13.16 13.63
CA GLY A 55 5.05 12.96 14.52
C GLY A 55 6.25 12.22 13.91
N PHE A 56 6.33 12.09 12.59
CA PHE A 56 7.49 11.51 11.94
C PHE A 56 8.72 12.42 12.03
N SER A 57 9.84 11.84 12.42
CA SER A 57 11.12 12.53 12.50
C SER A 57 12.19 11.75 11.73
N ALA A 58 12.62 12.28 10.60
CA ALA A 58 13.68 11.65 9.79
C ALA A 58 14.98 11.42 10.57
N LYS A 59 15.26 12.24 11.61
CA LYS A 59 16.46 12.13 12.44
C LYS A 59 16.55 10.82 13.26
N GLU A 60 15.42 10.19 13.49
CA GLU A 60 15.34 8.90 14.20
C GLU A 60 15.73 7.73 13.30
N HIS A 61 15.68 7.94 11.97
CA HIS A 61 15.87 6.88 10.98
C HIS A 61 17.10 7.07 10.10
N MET A 62 17.60 8.31 9.95
CA MET A 62 18.72 8.64 9.07
C MET A 62 19.47 9.88 9.52
N ASP A 63 20.70 10.05 9.06
CA ASP A 63 21.47 11.27 9.37
C ASP A 63 20.87 12.50 8.68
N PHE A 64 21.15 13.68 9.24
CA PHE A 64 20.61 14.94 8.78
C PHE A 64 20.96 15.29 7.33
N LYS A 65 22.17 14.91 6.86
CA LYS A 65 22.61 15.22 5.49
C LYS A 65 21.87 14.34 4.49
N ALA A 66 21.64 13.06 4.84
CA ALA A 66 20.86 12.15 4.03
C ALA A 66 19.39 12.62 3.96
N ALA A 67 18.78 12.96 5.11
CA ALA A 67 17.41 13.46 5.15
C ALA A 67 17.17 14.69 4.26
N LYS A 68 18.12 15.64 4.23
CA LYS A 68 18.02 16.83 3.36
C LYS A 68 18.10 16.55 1.85
N ARG A 69 18.51 15.36 1.47
CA ARG A 69 18.63 14.92 0.06
C ARG A 69 17.49 14.00 -0.36
N MET A 70 16.47 13.88 0.49
CA MET A 70 15.30 13.06 0.25
C MET A 70 14.02 13.84 0.54
N GLU A 71 13.00 13.67 -0.29
CA GLU A 71 11.65 14.11 0.01
C GLU A 71 10.93 13.09 0.90
N LEU A 72 9.79 13.50 1.46
CA LEU A 72 9.08 12.72 2.47
C LEU A 72 8.79 11.29 2.03
N PHE A 73 8.34 11.07 0.79
CA PHE A 73 8.07 9.71 0.30
C PHE A 73 9.32 8.81 0.35
N SER A 74 10.50 9.34 0.03
CA SER A 74 11.75 8.61 0.15
C SER A 74 12.18 8.41 1.62
N GLN A 75 11.95 9.41 2.48
CA GLN A 75 12.24 9.30 3.91
C GLN A 75 11.36 8.23 4.57
N TYR A 76 10.06 8.19 4.25
CA TYR A 76 9.15 7.15 4.72
C TYR A 76 9.59 5.76 4.26
N ALA A 77 9.96 5.61 2.98
CA ALA A 77 10.43 4.34 2.44
C ALA A 77 11.69 3.83 3.16
N VAL A 78 12.67 4.71 3.41
CA VAL A 78 13.91 4.36 4.13
C VAL A 78 13.62 4.00 5.58
N ALA A 79 12.75 4.73 6.26
CA ALA A 79 12.37 4.43 7.64
C ALA A 79 11.70 3.05 7.73
N ALA A 80 10.71 2.79 6.89
CA ALA A 80 10.02 1.51 6.83
C ALA A 80 10.97 0.35 6.42
N ALA A 81 11.90 0.60 5.48
CA ALA A 81 12.86 -0.43 5.07
C ALA A 81 13.84 -0.81 6.19
N LYS A 82 14.29 0.15 6.97
CA LYS A 82 15.14 -0.11 8.14
C LYS A 82 14.41 -0.89 9.22
N GLU A 83 13.15 -0.56 9.49
CA GLU A 83 12.31 -1.33 10.39
C GLU A 83 12.15 -2.77 9.88
N ALA A 84 11.78 -2.95 8.60
CA ALA A 84 11.61 -4.27 8.01
C ALA A 84 12.90 -5.12 8.04
N CYS A 85 14.06 -4.50 7.81
CA CYS A 85 15.36 -5.14 7.90
C CYS A 85 15.66 -5.61 9.33
N ALA A 86 15.41 -4.75 10.31
CA ALA A 86 15.61 -5.07 11.73
C ALA A 86 14.63 -6.14 12.20
N ASP A 87 13.37 -6.06 11.82
CA ASP A 87 12.33 -7.04 12.14
C ASP A 87 12.63 -8.41 11.53
N ALA A 88 13.16 -8.44 10.29
CA ALA A 88 13.64 -9.67 9.67
C ALA A 88 14.88 -10.26 10.37
N GLY A 89 15.57 -9.51 11.21
CA GLY A 89 16.89 -9.89 11.72
C GLY A 89 17.91 -10.10 10.60
N LEU A 90 17.78 -9.34 9.50
CA LEU A 90 18.65 -9.47 8.33
C LEU A 90 19.95 -8.68 8.54
N GLU A 91 21.07 -9.41 8.58
CA GLU A 91 22.40 -8.83 8.76
C GLU A 91 23.08 -8.70 7.38
N MET A 92 22.98 -7.52 6.76
CA MET A 92 23.46 -7.28 5.40
C MET A 92 24.94 -7.59 5.18
N GLU A 93 25.75 -7.54 6.22
CA GLU A 93 27.18 -7.89 6.19
C GLU A 93 27.43 -9.40 6.00
N LYS A 94 26.41 -10.22 6.24
CA LYS A 94 26.45 -11.69 6.06
C LYS A 94 25.85 -12.12 4.73
N GLU A 95 25.19 -11.21 4.02
CA GLU A 95 24.53 -11.48 2.76
C GLU A 95 25.43 -11.20 1.56
N ASP A 96 25.19 -11.90 0.44
CA ASP A 96 25.67 -11.42 -0.85
C ASP A 96 24.81 -10.22 -1.27
N PRO A 97 25.34 -8.98 -1.26
CA PRO A 97 24.54 -7.80 -1.53
C PRO A 97 23.96 -7.77 -2.95
N TYR A 98 24.51 -8.54 -3.89
CA TYR A 98 23.99 -8.67 -5.26
C TYR A 98 22.82 -9.67 -5.34
N ARG A 99 22.59 -10.43 -4.28
CA ARG A 99 21.42 -11.33 -4.13
C ARG A 99 20.30 -10.68 -3.32
N VAL A 100 20.52 -9.48 -2.78
CA VAL A 100 19.52 -8.66 -2.08
C VAL A 100 19.09 -7.52 -2.98
N GLY A 101 17.81 -7.46 -3.32
CA GLY A 101 17.26 -6.45 -4.22
C GLY A 101 16.23 -5.54 -3.55
N VAL A 102 15.77 -4.53 -4.30
CA VAL A 102 14.79 -3.52 -3.88
C VAL A 102 13.78 -3.29 -4.99
N ILE A 103 12.49 -3.43 -4.71
CA ILE A 103 11.41 -2.98 -5.59
C ILE A 103 10.42 -2.18 -4.75
N VAL A 104 10.47 -0.85 -4.86
CA VAL A 104 9.60 0.06 -4.11
C VAL A 104 8.90 1.00 -5.08
N GLY A 105 7.57 0.93 -5.11
CA GLY A 105 6.73 1.75 -5.95
C GLY A 105 6.39 3.10 -5.33
N SER A 106 6.12 4.08 -6.20
CA SER A 106 5.47 5.34 -5.85
C SER A 106 4.64 5.77 -7.06
N GLY A 107 3.40 6.14 -6.84
CA GLY A 107 2.51 6.52 -7.95
C GLY A 107 2.90 7.83 -8.60
N ILE A 108 3.48 8.76 -7.84
CA ILE A 108 3.66 10.15 -8.27
C ILE A 108 5.09 10.68 -8.03
N GLY A 109 5.76 10.21 -6.97
CA GLY A 109 6.98 10.84 -6.49
C GLY A 109 6.68 12.12 -5.70
N SER A 110 7.42 13.21 -5.89
CA SER A 110 7.20 14.46 -5.14
C SER A 110 6.67 15.60 -5.99
N LEU A 111 5.35 15.82 -5.97
CA LEU A 111 4.73 17.04 -6.51
C LEU A 111 5.15 18.29 -5.71
N ALA A 112 5.30 18.18 -4.40
CA ALA A 112 5.72 19.29 -3.55
C ALA A 112 7.09 19.88 -3.96
N THR A 113 8.01 19.02 -4.41
CA THR A 113 9.28 19.49 -4.98
C THR A 113 9.05 20.28 -6.27
N VAL A 114 8.18 19.78 -7.15
CA VAL A 114 7.89 20.47 -8.43
C VAL A 114 7.26 21.83 -8.17
N GLU A 115 6.27 21.92 -7.29
CA GLU A 115 5.63 23.19 -6.89
C GLU A 115 6.68 24.21 -6.40
N LYS A 116 7.41 23.83 -5.37
CA LYS A 116 8.43 24.69 -4.74
C LYS A 116 9.49 25.18 -5.71
N GLU A 117 9.98 24.32 -6.58
CA GLU A 117 11.01 24.71 -7.51
C GLU A 117 10.46 25.52 -8.69
N TYR A 118 9.19 25.27 -9.08
CA TYR A 118 8.51 26.09 -10.10
C TYR A 118 8.23 27.51 -9.59
N GLU A 119 7.80 27.68 -8.35
CA GLU A 119 7.66 29.00 -7.70
C GLU A 119 8.98 29.77 -7.74
N LYS A 120 10.12 29.11 -7.44
CA LYS A 120 11.44 29.74 -7.53
C LYS A 120 11.79 30.18 -8.96
N ILE A 121 11.41 29.41 -9.97
CA ILE A 121 11.61 29.79 -11.38
C ILE A 121 10.87 31.09 -11.66
N LEU A 122 9.61 31.20 -11.23
CA LEU A 122 8.79 32.38 -11.47
C LEU A 122 9.32 33.62 -10.71
N GLU A 123 9.72 33.44 -9.45
CA GLU A 123 10.17 34.56 -8.61
C GLU A 123 11.63 34.97 -8.86
N LYS A 124 12.54 34.01 -9.11
CA LYS A 124 14.00 34.21 -9.05
C LYS A 124 14.73 33.76 -10.30
N GLY A 125 14.02 33.21 -11.27
CA GLY A 125 14.57 32.68 -12.51
C GLY A 125 15.19 31.28 -12.40
N PRO A 126 15.43 30.61 -13.55
CA PRO A 126 15.80 29.19 -13.62
C PRO A 126 17.18 28.88 -12.99
N ALA A 127 18.07 29.86 -12.85
CA ALA A 127 19.38 29.66 -12.22
C ALA A 127 19.32 29.42 -10.71
N ARG A 128 18.15 29.56 -10.09
CA ARG A 128 17.93 29.35 -8.66
C ARG A 128 17.28 28.01 -8.29
N VAL A 129 17.00 27.17 -9.29
CA VAL A 129 16.49 25.82 -9.08
C VAL A 129 17.48 24.98 -8.26
N ASN A 130 16.95 24.19 -7.35
CA ASN A 130 17.78 23.27 -6.56
C ASN A 130 18.47 22.26 -7.49
N PRO A 131 19.80 22.09 -7.42
CA PRO A 131 20.52 21.10 -8.22
C PRO A 131 20.02 19.66 -8.01
N LEU A 132 19.38 19.39 -6.88
CA LEU A 132 18.79 18.07 -6.56
C LEU A 132 17.31 17.97 -6.93
N MET A 133 16.71 18.96 -7.61
CA MET A 133 15.27 18.93 -7.94
C MET A 133 14.86 17.60 -8.59
N VAL A 134 15.59 17.17 -9.61
CA VAL A 134 15.24 15.93 -10.34
C VAL A 134 15.31 14.68 -9.42
N PRO A 135 16.42 14.40 -8.72
CA PRO A 135 16.47 13.25 -7.81
C PRO A 135 15.55 13.38 -6.59
N LEU A 136 15.08 14.56 -6.23
CA LEU A 136 14.07 14.72 -5.16
C LEU A 136 12.68 14.35 -5.64
N MET A 137 12.35 14.58 -6.92
CA MET A 137 10.96 14.43 -7.40
C MET A 137 10.65 13.07 -8.03
N ILE A 138 11.62 12.39 -8.67
CA ILE A 138 11.33 11.19 -9.46
C ILE A 138 10.99 9.96 -8.61
N SER A 139 9.98 9.20 -9.04
CA SER A 139 9.37 8.10 -8.28
C SER A 139 10.35 6.99 -7.89
N ASN A 140 11.36 6.70 -8.72
CA ASN A 140 12.33 5.64 -8.46
C ASN A 140 13.27 5.92 -7.28
N MET A 141 13.26 7.14 -6.75
CA MET A 141 14.19 7.51 -5.67
C MET A 141 13.81 6.92 -4.31
N ALA A 142 12.57 6.49 -4.11
CA ALA A 142 12.25 5.67 -2.95
C ALA A 142 13.06 4.36 -2.96
N ALA A 143 13.03 3.61 -4.07
CA ALA A 143 13.81 2.38 -4.24
C ALA A 143 15.33 2.65 -4.19
N GLY A 144 15.81 3.69 -4.89
CA GLY A 144 17.22 4.05 -4.89
C GLY A 144 17.76 4.40 -3.51
N ASN A 145 17.01 5.18 -2.71
CA ASN A 145 17.41 5.51 -1.34
C ASN A 145 17.34 4.30 -0.40
N VAL A 146 16.35 3.41 -0.53
CA VAL A 146 16.32 2.14 0.22
C VAL A 146 17.57 1.32 -0.10
N SER A 147 17.93 1.14 -1.37
CA SER A 147 19.15 0.43 -1.78
C SER A 147 20.42 1.04 -1.16
N ILE A 148 20.58 2.37 -1.21
CA ILE A 148 21.73 3.08 -0.62
C ILE A 148 21.80 2.85 0.91
N HIS A 149 20.67 2.90 1.63
CA HIS A 149 20.64 2.83 3.09
C HIS A 149 20.68 1.39 3.63
N THR A 150 20.27 0.40 2.85
CA THR A 150 20.36 -1.01 3.22
C THR A 150 21.64 -1.68 2.73
N GLY A 151 22.30 -1.12 1.71
CA GLY A 151 23.45 -1.75 1.07
C GLY A 151 23.07 -2.84 0.06
N ALA A 152 21.79 -3.00 -0.27
CA ALA A 152 21.31 -3.95 -1.28
C ALA A 152 21.79 -3.52 -2.68
N LYS A 153 22.48 -4.40 -3.41
CA LYS A 153 23.09 -4.14 -4.72
C LYS A 153 22.53 -5.00 -5.85
N GLY A 154 21.52 -5.83 -5.55
CA GLY A 154 20.80 -6.60 -6.54
C GLY A 154 19.88 -5.73 -7.39
N LYS A 155 18.84 -6.35 -7.97
CA LYS A 155 17.84 -5.64 -8.75
C LYS A 155 17.24 -4.48 -7.95
N CYS A 156 17.35 -3.24 -8.45
CA CYS A 156 16.76 -2.05 -7.82
C CYS A 156 15.87 -1.34 -8.83
N THR A 157 14.55 -1.40 -8.64
CA THR A 157 13.58 -0.82 -9.57
C THR A 157 12.40 -0.19 -8.82
N SER A 158 11.63 0.64 -9.53
CA SER A 158 10.37 1.18 -9.04
C SER A 158 9.26 0.82 -10.00
N VAL A 159 8.13 0.37 -9.47
CA VAL A 159 6.91 0.12 -10.25
C VAL A 159 5.99 1.31 -10.09
N VAL A 160 5.45 1.80 -11.20
CA VAL A 160 4.50 2.92 -11.25
C VAL A 160 3.22 2.45 -11.93
N THR A 161 2.26 2.03 -11.12
CA THR A 161 0.92 1.59 -11.53
C THR A 161 -0.15 2.28 -10.69
N ALA A 162 0.02 3.59 -10.50
CA ALA A 162 -0.86 4.43 -9.67
C ALA A 162 -1.07 3.78 -8.28
N CYS A 163 -2.35 3.58 -7.89
CA CYS A 163 -2.70 3.03 -6.58
C CYS A 163 -2.29 1.55 -6.39
N ALA A 164 -1.96 0.82 -7.46
CA ALA A 164 -1.51 -0.56 -7.40
C ALA A 164 0.03 -0.70 -7.28
N SER A 165 0.79 0.42 -7.27
CA SER A 165 2.26 0.40 -7.32
C SER A 165 2.89 -0.44 -6.21
N GLY A 166 2.42 -0.34 -4.97
CA GLY A 166 2.93 -1.12 -3.84
C GLY A 166 2.65 -2.62 -3.98
N THR A 167 1.45 -2.99 -4.39
CA THR A 167 1.05 -4.38 -4.63
C THR A 167 1.84 -5.01 -5.78
N ASN A 168 1.96 -4.30 -6.92
CA ASN A 168 2.78 -4.76 -8.04
C ASN A 168 4.26 -4.88 -7.65
N SER A 169 4.79 -3.95 -6.85
CA SER A 169 6.17 -4.03 -6.36
C SER A 169 6.44 -5.28 -5.54
N ILE A 170 5.52 -5.64 -4.64
CA ILE A 170 5.59 -6.89 -3.85
C ILE A 170 5.46 -8.10 -4.76
N GLY A 171 4.53 -8.08 -5.72
CA GLY A 171 4.33 -9.15 -6.69
C GLY A 171 5.54 -9.37 -7.60
N ASP A 172 6.16 -8.30 -8.10
CA ASP A 172 7.36 -8.39 -8.93
C ASP A 172 8.58 -8.85 -8.12
N ALA A 173 8.68 -8.47 -6.84
CA ALA A 173 9.70 -8.98 -5.93
C ALA A 173 9.50 -10.47 -5.63
N PHE A 174 8.25 -10.90 -5.41
CA PHE A 174 7.90 -12.31 -5.30
C PHE A 174 8.36 -13.09 -6.54
N ARG A 175 8.11 -12.58 -7.75
CA ARG A 175 8.59 -13.19 -9.00
C ARG A 175 10.12 -13.26 -9.07
N ALA A 176 10.81 -12.17 -8.70
CA ALA A 176 12.28 -12.16 -8.74
C ALA A 176 12.89 -13.26 -7.87
N ILE A 177 12.35 -13.48 -6.66
CA ILE A 177 12.80 -14.58 -5.79
C ILE A 177 12.39 -15.94 -6.36
N GLN A 178 11.13 -16.07 -6.80
CA GLN A 178 10.56 -17.31 -7.33
C GLN A 178 11.35 -17.87 -8.52
N TYR A 179 11.87 -16.97 -9.38
CA TYR A 179 12.68 -17.32 -10.54
C TYR A 179 14.19 -17.36 -10.26
N GLY A 180 14.63 -17.02 -9.05
CA GLY A 180 16.02 -17.14 -8.64
C GLY A 180 16.90 -15.93 -8.97
N ASP A 181 16.30 -14.78 -9.33
CA ASP A 181 17.04 -13.53 -9.56
C ASP A 181 17.60 -12.93 -8.27
N ALA A 182 16.90 -13.15 -7.15
CA ALA A 182 17.29 -12.70 -5.81
C ALA A 182 17.01 -13.78 -4.77
N ASP A 183 17.64 -13.67 -3.59
CA ASP A 183 17.34 -14.49 -2.42
C ASP A 183 16.51 -13.68 -1.41
N VAL A 184 16.73 -12.37 -1.36
CA VAL A 184 16.03 -11.42 -0.48
C VAL A 184 15.60 -10.19 -1.29
N MET A 185 14.39 -9.68 -1.02
CA MET A 185 13.89 -8.46 -1.63
C MET A 185 13.24 -7.55 -0.59
N PHE A 186 13.67 -6.29 -0.54
CA PHE A 186 12.89 -5.22 0.06
C PHE A 186 11.82 -4.79 -0.94
N ALA A 187 10.55 -4.95 -0.59
CA ALA A 187 9.45 -4.71 -1.52
C ALA A 187 8.32 -3.90 -0.87
N GLY A 188 7.67 -3.05 -1.63
CA GLY A 188 6.53 -2.28 -1.13
C GLY A 188 6.28 -1.00 -1.88
N GLY A 189 5.76 0.00 -1.18
CA GLY A 189 5.42 1.29 -1.77
C GLY A 189 5.48 2.45 -0.79
N SER A 190 5.64 3.64 -1.33
CA SER A 190 5.73 4.87 -0.55
C SER A 190 5.12 6.04 -1.31
N GLU A 191 4.42 6.92 -0.61
CA GLU A 191 3.80 8.12 -1.19
C GLU A 191 3.74 9.28 -0.21
N SER A 192 3.89 10.52 -0.72
CA SER A 192 3.62 11.76 0.02
C SER A 192 3.11 12.84 -0.94
N CYS A 193 1.81 12.82 -1.20
CA CYS A 193 1.16 13.66 -2.21
C CYS A 193 0.19 14.69 -1.59
N ILE A 194 0.21 14.87 -0.25
CA ILE A 194 -0.62 15.89 0.42
C ILE A 194 0.09 17.24 0.30
N CYS A 195 -0.14 17.89 -0.83
CA CYS A 195 0.37 19.22 -1.18
C CYS A 195 -0.69 19.98 -2.02
N PRO A 196 -0.55 21.30 -2.21
CA PRO A 196 -1.51 22.11 -2.95
C PRO A 196 -1.92 21.53 -4.30
N THR A 197 -0.97 21.22 -5.19
CA THR A 197 -1.25 20.64 -6.52
C THR A 197 -1.87 19.24 -6.44
N GLY A 198 -1.42 18.40 -5.49
CA GLY A 198 -1.96 17.05 -5.29
C GLY A 198 -3.43 17.09 -4.92
N VAL A 199 -3.78 17.87 -3.89
CA VAL A 199 -5.18 18.03 -3.46
C VAL A 199 -6.03 18.68 -4.54
N ALA A 200 -5.53 19.73 -5.21
CA ALA A 200 -6.27 20.38 -6.29
C ALA A 200 -6.52 19.44 -7.47
N GLY A 201 -5.50 18.66 -7.88
CA GLY A 201 -5.61 17.72 -9.00
C GLY A 201 -6.65 16.63 -8.77
N PHE A 202 -6.59 15.96 -7.60
CA PHE A 202 -7.59 14.94 -7.25
C PHE A 202 -8.99 15.53 -6.99
N THR A 203 -9.08 16.78 -6.48
CA THR A 203 -10.36 17.48 -6.36
C THR A 203 -10.97 17.77 -7.73
N ALA A 204 -10.17 18.20 -8.71
CA ALA A 204 -10.62 18.45 -10.07
C ALA A 204 -11.14 17.18 -10.76
N LEU A 205 -10.59 16.01 -10.42
CA LEU A 205 -11.10 14.69 -10.85
C LEU A 205 -12.41 14.28 -10.16
N THR A 206 -12.91 15.07 -9.18
CA THR A 206 -14.05 14.70 -8.32
C THR A 206 -13.85 13.38 -7.58
N ALA A 207 -12.60 13.00 -7.33
CA ALA A 207 -12.25 11.72 -6.72
C ALA A 207 -12.19 11.80 -5.17
N LEU A 208 -11.95 13.00 -4.61
CA LEU A 208 -11.89 13.22 -3.17
C LEU A 208 -13.25 13.53 -2.58
N THR A 209 -13.48 13.02 -1.37
CA THR A 209 -14.63 13.46 -0.55
C THR A 209 -14.49 14.91 -0.12
N THR A 210 -15.60 15.61 -0.03
CA THR A 210 -15.69 16.95 0.55
C THR A 210 -16.27 16.92 1.97
N THR A 211 -16.52 15.76 2.53
CA THR A 211 -16.98 15.57 3.90
C THR A 211 -15.87 16.00 4.87
N GLU A 212 -16.21 16.86 5.83
CA GLU A 212 -15.26 17.39 6.82
C GLU A 212 -15.23 16.58 8.13
N ASP A 213 -16.20 15.68 8.34
CA ASP A 213 -16.20 14.78 9.49
C ASP A 213 -15.18 13.64 9.24
N PRO A 214 -14.08 13.58 10.02
CA PRO A 214 -13.05 12.54 9.85
C PRO A 214 -13.57 11.11 10.00
N LEU A 215 -14.63 10.91 10.77
CA LEU A 215 -15.20 9.57 10.99
C LEU A 215 -16.15 9.12 9.87
N ARG A 216 -16.58 10.05 9.01
CA ARG A 216 -17.48 9.79 7.89
C ARG A 216 -16.86 10.08 6.52
N ALA A 217 -15.60 10.47 6.49
CA ALA A 217 -14.93 10.89 5.25
C ALA A 217 -14.45 9.70 4.40
N SER A 218 -13.90 8.65 5.03
CA SER A 218 -13.49 7.41 4.35
C SER A 218 -14.35 6.26 4.87
N ILE A 219 -15.41 5.95 4.13
CA ILE A 219 -16.46 4.99 4.49
C ILE A 219 -16.68 3.98 3.36
N PRO A 220 -15.68 3.10 3.10
CA PRO A 220 -15.79 2.10 2.03
C PRO A 220 -17.07 1.28 2.14
N PHE A 221 -17.71 1.04 0.98
CA PHE A 221 -18.96 0.29 0.82
C PHE A 221 -20.22 0.91 1.45
N ASP A 222 -20.12 2.06 2.16
CA ASP A 222 -21.28 2.76 2.73
C ASP A 222 -22.14 3.37 1.61
N LYS A 223 -23.45 3.40 1.83
CA LYS A 223 -24.40 4.04 0.90
C LYS A 223 -24.18 5.55 0.73
N GLU A 224 -23.56 6.20 1.71
CA GLU A 224 -23.28 7.65 1.72
C GLU A 224 -21.85 7.98 1.27
N ARG A 225 -21.07 7.00 0.79
CA ARG A 225 -19.71 7.22 0.32
C ARG A 225 -19.67 8.24 -0.84
N SER A 226 -18.69 9.14 -0.82
CA SER A 226 -18.66 10.26 -1.77
C SER A 226 -17.29 10.51 -2.42
N GLY A 227 -16.29 9.71 -2.12
CA GLY A 227 -14.93 9.87 -2.60
C GLY A 227 -13.91 9.38 -1.60
N PHE A 228 -12.65 9.30 -1.99
CA PHE A 228 -11.59 8.87 -1.06
C PHE A 228 -10.99 10.05 -0.28
N VAL A 229 -10.31 9.75 0.81
CA VAL A 229 -9.48 10.69 1.57
C VAL A 229 -8.02 10.47 1.15
N LEU A 230 -7.33 11.52 0.72
CA LEU A 230 -5.92 11.44 0.38
C LEU A 230 -5.07 11.15 1.62
N GLY A 231 -4.19 10.15 1.54
CA GLY A 231 -3.27 9.77 2.60
C GLY A 231 -1.83 9.71 2.13
N GLU A 232 -0.91 9.51 3.07
CA GLU A 232 0.52 9.37 2.83
C GLU A 232 1.16 8.34 3.75
N GLY A 233 2.32 7.83 3.37
CA GLY A 233 3.07 6.86 4.17
C GLY A 233 3.93 5.91 3.35
N ALA A 234 4.36 4.83 3.97
CA ALA A 234 5.09 3.73 3.34
C ALA A 234 4.77 2.40 4.00
N GLY A 235 4.80 1.33 3.20
CA GLY A 235 4.87 -0.05 3.66
C GLY A 235 6.01 -0.76 2.96
N ILE A 236 6.90 -1.39 3.70
CA ILE A 236 8.00 -2.20 3.16
C ILE A 236 7.99 -3.55 3.84
N VAL A 237 8.13 -4.60 3.05
CA VAL A 237 8.30 -5.96 3.54
C VAL A 237 9.63 -6.53 3.07
N VAL A 238 10.20 -7.42 3.87
CA VAL A 238 11.29 -8.29 3.43
C VAL A 238 10.67 -9.59 2.96
N LEU A 239 10.81 -9.87 1.66
CA LEU A 239 10.51 -11.16 1.06
C LEU A 239 11.80 -11.95 0.95
N GLU A 240 11.72 -13.25 1.22
CA GLU A 240 12.89 -14.10 1.28
C GLU A 240 12.60 -15.49 0.71
N GLU A 241 13.59 -16.09 0.09
CA GLU A 241 13.52 -17.48 -0.31
C GLU A 241 13.46 -18.38 0.92
N LEU A 242 12.57 -19.38 0.91
CA LEU A 242 12.24 -20.16 2.10
C LEU A 242 13.45 -20.87 2.72
N GLU A 243 14.29 -21.53 1.91
CA GLU A 243 15.44 -22.27 2.46
C GLU A 243 16.55 -21.33 2.94
N HIS A 244 16.68 -20.15 2.32
CA HIS A 244 17.53 -19.07 2.81
C HIS A 244 17.05 -18.58 4.19
N ALA A 245 15.76 -18.29 4.34
CA ALA A 245 15.15 -17.86 5.59
C ALA A 245 15.36 -18.88 6.73
N LYS A 246 15.14 -20.19 6.42
CA LYS A 246 15.37 -21.28 7.36
C LYS A 246 16.83 -21.42 7.75
N ALA A 247 17.76 -21.32 6.80
CA ALA A 247 19.19 -21.48 7.05
C ALA A 247 19.74 -20.45 8.04
N ARG A 248 19.20 -19.24 8.04
CA ARG A 248 19.58 -18.20 9.01
C ARG A 248 18.67 -18.13 10.25
N GLY A 249 17.67 -19.02 10.36
CA GLY A 249 16.74 -19.07 11.50
C GLY A 249 15.78 -17.87 11.56
N ALA A 250 15.39 -17.30 10.41
CA ALA A 250 14.48 -16.18 10.35
C ALA A 250 13.10 -16.51 10.88
N ARG A 251 12.44 -15.54 11.51
CA ARG A 251 11.00 -15.60 11.73
C ARG A 251 10.30 -15.56 10.37
N ILE A 252 9.31 -16.39 10.20
CA ILE A 252 8.45 -16.41 9.02
C ILE A 252 7.03 -16.04 9.45
N TYR A 253 6.52 -14.95 8.92
CA TYR A 253 5.15 -14.47 9.19
C TYR A 253 4.11 -15.21 8.36
N ALA A 254 4.37 -15.32 7.05
CA ALA A 254 3.47 -15.93 6.09
C ALA A 254 4.25 -16.33 4.83
N GLU A 255 3.64 -17.13 3.98
CA GLU A 255 4.13 -17.47 2.63
C GLU A 255 3.33 -16.70 1.58
N VAL A 256 4.01 -16.07 0.63
CA VAL A 256 3.37 -15.50 -0.56
C VAL A 256 3.16 -16.65 -1.55
N ILE A 257 1.90 -16.92 -1.89
CA ILE A 257 1.56 -18.11 -2.69
C ILE A 257 0.99 -17.77 -4.06
N GLY A 258 0.52 -16.53 -4.27
CA GLY A 258 -0.05 -16.12 -5.55
C GLY A 258 0.02 -14.63 -5.80
N TYR A 259 0.17 -14.28 -7.07
CA TYR A 259 0.15 -12.90 -7.57
C TYR A 259 -0.57 -12.84 -8.90
N GLY A 260 -1.66 -12.08 -8.96
CA GLY A 260 -2.40 -11.79 -10.18
C GLY A 260 -2.26 -10.32 -10.56
N CYS A 261 -2.03 -10.07 -11.84
CA CYS A 261 -1.90 -8.73 -12.40
C CYS A 261 -2.60 -8.66 -13.75
N THR A 262 -3.50 -7.68 -13.94
CA THR A 262 -4.28 -7.48 -15.17
C THR A 262 -4.46 -6.00 -15.47
N ALA A 263 -5.00 -5.69 -16.64
CA ALA A 263 -5.46 -4.35 -17.00
C ALA A 263 -6.91 -4.41 -17.49
N ASP A 264 -7.71 -3.39 -17.14
CA ASP A 264 -9.10 -3.26 -17.60
C ASP A 264 -9.20 -2.95 -19.08
N ALA A 265 -8.21 -2.22 -19.64
CA ALA A 265 -8.23 -1.71 -21.02
C ALA A 265 -9.54 -0.99 -21.35
N PHE A 266 -10.07 -0.20 -20.40
CA PHE A 266 -11.41 0.41 -20.48
C PHE A 266 -11.35 1.94 -20.43
N HIS A 267 -10.92 2.53 -19.32
CA HIS A 267 -10.93 3.98 -19.10
C HIS A 267 -9.73 4.43 -18.28
N ILE A 268 -9.33 5.72 -18.39
CA ILE A 268 -8.13 6.25 -17.72
C ILE A 268 -8.27 6.34 -16.18
N THR A 269 -9.49 6.50 -15.64
CA THR A 269 -9.71 6.69 -14.20
C THR A 269 -10.82 5.80 -13.62
N SER A 270 -11.76 5.30 -14.44
CA SER A 270 -12.84 4.44 -13.99
C SER A 270 -12.47 2.97 -14.18
N PRO A 271 -12.70 2.09 -13.20
CA PRO A 271 -12.60 0.65 -13.44
C PRO A 271 -13.69 0.17 -14.39
N ALA A 272 -13.50 -1.00 -15.00
CA ALA A 272 -14.50 -1.65 -15.83
C ALA A 272 -15.75 -1.96 -15.01
N GLU A 273 -16.93 -1.61 -15.55
CA GLU A 273 -18.22 -1.69 -14.83
C GLU A 273 -18.60 -3.12 -14.42
N ASP A 274 -18.15 -4.11 -15.17
CA ASP A 274 -18.34 -5.53 -14.87
C ASP A 274 -17.32 -6.11 -13.87
N GLY A 275 -16.29 -5.33 -13.51
CA GLY A 275 -15.23 -5.76 -12.61
C GLY A 275 -14.31 -6.86 -13.16
N SER A 276 -14.38 -7.14 -14.48
CA SER A 276 -13.71 -8.30 -15.10
C SER A 276 -12.20 -8.30 -14.94
N GLY A 277 -11.54 -7.13 -14.96
CA GLY A 277 -10.09 -7.00 -14.74
C GLY A 277 -9.69 -7.43 -13.33
N ALA A 278 -10.35 -6.88 -12.32
CA ALA A 278 -10.12 -7.23 -10.92
C ALA A 278 -10.49 -8.70 -10.63
N GLN A 279 -11.62 -9.19 -11.18
CA GLN A 279 -11.99 -10.61 -11.12
C GLN A 279 -10.86 -11.50 -11.62
N LYS A 280 -10.31 -11.20 -12.81
CA LYS A 280 -9.26 -12.03 -13.41
C LYS A 280 -7.95 -11.95 -12.61
N ALA A 281 -7.61 -10.81 -12.02
CA ALA A 281 -6.44 -10.69 -11.15
C ALA A 281 -6.56 -11.61 -9.93
N MET A 282 -7.72 -11.64 -9.25
CA MET A 282 -7.99 -12.55 -8.13
C MET A 282 -7.92 -14.02 -8.56
N GLN A 283 -8.53 -14.37 -9.70
CA GLN A 283 -8.48 -15.73 -10.24
C GLN A 283 -7.05 -16.18 -10.56
N LEU A 284 -6.23 -15.32 -11.19
CA LEU A 284 -4.82 -15.62 -11.49
C LEU A 284 -4.00 -15.87 -10.24
N ALA A 285 -4.25 -15.11 -9.16
CA ALA A 285 -3.57 -15.33 -7.88
C ALA A 285 -3.95 -16.69 -7.27
N MET A 286 -5.23 -17.07 -7.29
CA MET A 286 -5.69 -18.39 -6.83
C MET A 286 -5.20 -19.53 -7.73
N GLU A 287 -5.25 -19.37 -9.05
CA GLU A 287 -4.73 -20.33 -10.03
C GLU A 287 -3.23 -20.61 -9.78
N GLU A 288 -2.43 -19.56 -9.55
CA GLU A 288 -1.00 -19.75 -9.24
C GLU A 288 -0.77 -20.46 -7.92
N ALA A 289 -1.55 -20.13 -6.91
CA ALA A 289 -1.48 -20.76 -5.59
C ALA A 289 -1.98 -22.22 -5.60
N GLY A 290 -2.75 -22.60 -6.62
CA GLY A 290 -3.38 -23.93 -6.71
C GLY A 290 -4.44 -24.16 -5.65
N ILE A 291 -5.16 -23.10 -5.24
CA ILE A 291 -6.22 -23.18 -4.22
C ILE A 291 -7.61 -22.88 -4.80
N ALA A 292 -8.61 -23.42 -4.14
CA ALA A 292 -10.00 -23.12 -4.44
C ALA A 292 -10.45 -21.80 -3.76
N PRO A 293 -11.49 -21.12 -4.29
CA PRO A 293 -12.03 -19.90 -3.69
C PRO A 293 -12.43 -20.05 -2.20
N GLU A 294 -12.90 -21.21 -1.80
CA GLU A 294 -13.34 -21.54 -0.43
C GLU A 294 -12.19 -21.57 0.59
N GLU A 295 -10.94 -21.61 0.14
CA GLU A 295 -9.76 -21.64 1.00
C GLU A 295 -9.28 -20.23 1.40
N VAL A 296 -9.87 -19.17 0.81
CA VAL A 296 -9.57 -17.77 1.18
C VAL A 296 -10.52 -17.35 2.29
N ASP A 297 -9.98 -16.91 3.43
CA ASP A 297 -10.74 -16.50 4.60
C ASP A 297 -11.06 -15.00 4.61
N TYR A 298 -10.13 -14.18 4.08
CA TYR A 298 -10.15 -12.74 4.24
C TYR A 298 -9.65 -12.02 2.99
N ILE A 299 -10.32 -10.92 2.64
CA ILE A 299 -9.89 -9.97 1.62
C ILE A 299 -9.72 -8.58 2.24
N ASN A 300 -8.52 -8.01 2.17
CA ASN A 300 -8.31 -6.59 2.31
C ASN A 300 -8.59 -5.96 0.95
N ALA A 301 -9.72 -5.31 0.83
CA ALA A 301 -10.20 -4.76 -0.43
C ALA A 301 -9.47 -3.47 -0.80
N HIS A 302 -9.47 -3.14 -2.08
CA HIS A 302 -9.08 -1.79 -2.49
C HIS A 302 -9.99 -0.74 -1.84
N GLY A 303 -11.29 -0.90 -1.87
CA GLY A 303 -12.27 -0.23 -1.03
C GLY A 303 -11.96 1.24 -0.77
N THR A 304 -12.09 2.10 -1.79
CA THR A 304 -11.64 3.50 -1.72
C THR A 304 -12.67 4.46 -1.14
N SER A 305 -13.89 4.01 -0.86
CA SER A 305 -15.01 4.90 -0.51
C SER A 305 -15.49 5.75 -1.70
N THR A 306 -15.15 5.38 -2.93
CA THR A 306 -15.74 5.94 -4.13
C THR A 306 -16.91 5.08 -4.60
N HIS A 307 -17.93 5.70 -5.20
CA HIS A 307 -19.14 4.99 -5.58
C HIS A 307 -18.86 3.82 -6.54
N HIS A 308 -18.12 4.09 -7.62
CA HIS A 308 -17.86 3.11 -8.66
C HIS A 308 -16.89 2.02 -8.24
N ASN A 309 -15.78 2.37 -7.59
CA ASN A 309 -14.79 1.37 -7.20
C ASN A 309 -15.40 0.30 -6.29
N ASP A 310 -16.08 0.73 -5.22
CA ASP A 310 -16.56 -0.21 -4.20
C ASP A 310 -17.65 -1.14 -4.75
N LEU A 311 -18.49 -0.60 -5.64
CA LEU A 311 -19.50 -1.38 -6.34
C LEU A 311 -18.88 -2.40 -7.31
N PHE A 312 -17.92 -1.96 -8.14
CA PHE A 312 -17.34 -2.83 -9.16
C PHE A 312 -16.38 -3.86 -8.55
N GLU A 313 -15.68 -3.51 -7.46
CA GLU A 313 -14.91 -4.49 -6.69
C GLU A 313 -15.83 -5.54 -6.05
N THR A 314 -16.98 -5.15 -5.51
CA THR A 314 -18.00 -6.09 -5.02
C THR A 314 -18.42 -7.09 -6.08
N ARG A 315 -18.73 -6.60 -7.29
CA ARG A 315 -19.08 -7.45 -8.45
C ARG A 315 -17.93 -8.38 -8.83
N ALA A 316 -16.71 -7.86 -8.85
CA ALA A 316 -15.51 -8.65 -9.15
C ALA A 316 -15.28 -9.78 -8.16
N VAL A 317 -15.46 -9.53 -6.86
CA VAL A 317 -15.35 -10.55 -5.80
C VAL A 317 -16.42 -11.61 -5.98
N ILE A 318 -17.67 -11.23 -6.18
CA ILE A 318 -18.79 -12.19 -6.41
C ILE A 318 -18.48 -13.05 -7.63
N ALA A 319 -18.02 -12.46 -8.72
CA ALA A 319 -17.70 -13.17 -9.96
C ALA A 319 -16.45 -14.08 -9.84
N ALA A 320 -15.47 -13.71 -9.02
CA ALA A 320 -14.25 -14.51 -8.81
C ALA A 320 -14.49 -15.71 -7.87
N PHE A 321 -15.33 -15.52 -6.84
CA PHE A 321 -15.51 -16.48 -5.74
C PHE A 321 -16.84 -17.26 -5.81
N GLY A 322 -17.83 -16.83 -6.63
CA GLY A 322 -19.13 -17.47 -6.68
C GLY A 322 -19.81 -17.50 -5.31
N GLU A 323 -20.37 -18.65 -4.91
CA GLU A 323 -21.02 -18.83 -3.61
C GLU A 323 -20.08 -18.66 -2.41
N ALA A 324 -18.77 -18.87 -2.59
CA ALA A 324 -17.79 -18.67 -1.54
C ALA A 324 -17.64 -17.17 -1.15
N ALA A 325 -18.00 -16.23 -2.04
CA ALA A 325 -17.95 -14.80 -1.77
C ALA A 325 -18.72 -14.40 -0.48
N HIS A 326 -19.84 -15.06 -0.21
CA HIS A 326 -20.68 -14.77 0.95
C HIS A 326 -20.14 -15.31 2.30
N LYS A 327 -19.05 -16.08 2.26
CA LYS A 327 -18.35 -16.57 3.46
C LYS A 327 -17.11 -15.76 3.80
N LEU A 328 -16.62 -14.98 2.84
CA LEU A 328 -15.45 -14.12 3.01
C LEU A 328 -15.70 -13.02 4.04
N LYS A 329 -14.65 -12.71 4.80
CA LYS A 329 -14.57 -11.45 5.55
C LYS A 329 -13.83 -10.43 4.68
N ILE A 330 -14.44 -9.29 4.46
CA ILE A 330 -13.90 -8.23 3.62
C ILE A 330 -13.82 -6.95 4.44
N ASN A 331 -12.75 -6.18 4.31
CA ASN A 331 -12.71 -4.84 4.88
C ASN A 331 -11.84 -3.92 4.02
N SER A 332 -11.76 -2.64 4.40
CA SER A 332 -10.80 -1.72 3.83
C SER A 332 -10.07 -0.95 4.93
N THR A 333 -8.75 -1.10 4.94
CA THR A 333 -7.85 -0.36 5.85
C THR A 333 -7.91 1.15 5.59
N LYS A 334 -8.31 1.57 4.38
CA LYS A 334 -8.48 2.98 4.01
C LYS A 334 -9.52 3.72 4.86
N SER A 335 -10.43 3.00 5.50
CA SER A 335 -11.37 3.59 6.46
C SER A 335 -10.68 4.29 7.64
N MET A 336 -9.46 3.86 7.99
CA MET A 336 -8.68 4.40 9.11
C MET A 336 -7.52 5.29 8.66
N ILE A 337 -6.87 4.97 7.55
CA ILE A 337 -5.63 5.65 7.12
C ILE A 337 -5.79 6.48 5.84
N GLY A 338 -7.00 6.53 5.24
CA GLY A 338 -7.19 7.13 3.93
C GLY A 338 -6.50 6.32 2.83
N HIS A 339 -6.44 6.87 1.64
CA HIS A 339 -5.83 6.24 0.47
C HIS A 339 -4.38 6.72 0.29
N LEU A 340 -3.42 5.85 0.60
CA LEU A 340 -1.99 6.16 0.51
C LEU A 340 -1.43 6.03 -0.92
N LEU A 341 -2.27 6.00 -1.94
CA LEU A 341 -1.89 5.89 -3.36
C LEU A 341 -0.89 4.74 -3.59
N GLY A 342 0.33 5.05 -4.07
CA GLY A 342 1.35 4.05 -4.36
C GLY A 342 1.83 3.25 -3.14
N ALA A 343 1.62 3.74 -1.92
CA ALA A 343 1.93 3.03 -0.68
C ALA A 343 0.80 2.12 -0.20
N ALA A 344 -0.45 2.35 -0.65
CA ALA A 344 -1.65 1.73 -0.09
C ALA A 344 -1.55 0.20 -0.03
N GLY A 345 -1.31 -0.45 -1.17
CA GLY A 345 -1.30 -1.90 -1.24
C GLY A 345 -0.20 -2.57 -0.41
N ALA A 346 0.91 -1.88 -0.16
CA ALA A 346 1.97 -2.41 0.70
C ALA A 346 1.57 -2.39 2.18
N VAL A 347 0.92 -1.32 2.66
CA VAL A 347 0.40 -1.23 4.03
C VAL A 347 -0.76 -2.21 4.24
N GLU A 348 -1.61 -2.37 3.24
CA GLU A 348 -2.71 -3.33 3.23
C GLU A 348 -2.21 -4.78 3.23
N PHE A 349 -1.13 -5.08 2.51
CA PHE A 349 -0.47 -6.37 2.57
C PHE A 349 0.08 -6.66 3.98
N ILE A 350 0.74 -5.68 4.63
CA ILE A 350 1.16 -5.80 6.03
C ILE A 350 -0.03 -6.08 6.95
N THR A 351 -1.17 -5.43 6.71
CA THR A 351 -2.42 -5.71 7.44
C THR A 351 -2.87 -7.15 7.26
N CYS A 352 -2.81 -7.71 6.05
CA CYS A 352 -3.13 -9.13 5.80
C CYS A 352 -2.17 -10.06 6.54
N VAL A 353 -0.87 -9.78 6.53
CA VAL A 353 0.14 -10.56 7.27
C VAL A 353 -0.16 -10.56 8.77
N LYS A 354 -0.46 -9.41 9.34
CA LYS A 354 -0.81 -9.27 10.76
C LYS A 354 -2.13 -9.92 11.12
N SER A 355 -3.09 -9.93 10.18
CA SER A 355 -4.37 -10.64 10.37
C SER A 355 -4.19 -12.15 10.45
N ILE A 356 -3.30 -12.72 9.62
CA ILE A 356 -2.93 -14.14 9.70
C ILE A 356 -2.22 -14.45 11.03
N GLU A 357 -1.29 -13.60 11.44
CA GLU A 357 -0.50 -13.82 12.65
C GLU A 357 -1.37 -13.81 13.92
N GLU A 358 -2.29 -12.86 14.05
CA GLU A 358 -3.06 -12.65 15.28
C GLU A 358 -4.51 -13.19 15.24
N GLY A 359 -4.97 -13.72 14.10
CA GLY A 359 -6.37 -14.15 13.95
C GLY A 359 -7.34 -12.99 14.17
N PHE A 360 -6.99 -11.80 13.65
CA PHE A 360 -7.75 -10.58 13.85
C PHE A 360 -8.02 -9.87 12.53
N ILE A 361 -9.30 -9.71 12.19
CA ILE A 361 -9.76 -8.96 11.01
C ILE A 361 -10.43 -7.68 11.52
N HIS A 362 -9.85 -6.53 11.19
CA HIS A 362 -10.36 -5.24 11.64
C HIS A 362 -11.68 -4.86 10.99
N GLN A 363 -12.45 -4.03 11.66
CA GLN A 363 -13.69 -3.47 11.10
C GLN A 363 -13.40 -2.43 10.01
N THR A 364 -14.33 -2.24 9.08
CA THR A 364 -14.38 -1.07 8.19
C THR A 364 -14.97 0.09 9.00
N VAL A 365 -14.09 0.94 9.55
CA VAL A 365 -14.47 2.01 10.48
C VAL A 365 -15.29 3.08 9.75
N GLY A 366 -16.28 3.65 10.44
CA GLY A 366 -17.11 4.73 9.90
C GLY A 366 -18.25 4.28 8.99
N THR A 367 -18.17 3.10 8.36
CA THR A 367 -19.27 2.54 7.57
C THR A 367 -20.37 2.06 8.48
N LEU A 368 -21.55 2.67 8.37
CA LEU A 368 -22.73 2.39 9.20
C LEU A 368 -23.73 1.47 8.52
N GLU A 369 -23.92 1.65 7.23
CA GLU A 369 -24.86 0.89 6.42
C GLU A 369 -24.30 0.70 5.03
N ALA A 370 -24.09 -0.56 4.63
CA ALA A 370 -23.62 -0.88 3.30
C ALA A 370 -24.62 -0.44 2.22
N ASP A 371 -24.10 -0.02 1.06
CA ASP A 371 -24.91 0.20 -0.13
C ASP A 371 -25.65 -1.09 -0.51
N GLN A 372 -26.89 -0.96 -0.97
CA GLN A 372 -27.75 -2.11 -1.32
C GLN A 372 -27.14 -3.02 -2.41
N GLU A 373 -26.28 -2.47 -3.27
CA GLU A 373 -25.55 -3.23 -4.29
C GLU A 373 -24.25 -3.83 -3.77
N CYS A 374 -23.77 -3.40 -2.57
CA CYS A 374 -22.60 -3.95 -1.88
C CYS A 374 -23.07 -5.01 -0.87
N THR A 375 -23.24 -6.26 -1.33
CA THR A 375 -24.01 -7.31 -0.62
C THR A 375 -23.16 -8.33 0.15
N LEU A 376 -21.85 -8.06 0.32
CA LEU A 376 -20.91 -8.96 1.01
C LEU A 376 -20.70 -8.57 2.48
N ASP A 377 -19.95 -9.39 3.23
CA ASP A 377 -19.61 -9.09 4.63
C ASP A 377 -18.38 -8.19 4.72
N TYR A 378 -18.61 -6.90 4.89
CA TYR A 378 -17.56 -5.88 4.96
C TYR A 378 -17.01 -5.63 6.38
N VAL A 379 -17.27 -6.53 7.31
CA VAL A 379 -16.85 -6.42 8.71
C VAL A 379 -17.27 -5.08 9.32
N LEU A 380 -18.58 -4.84 9.39
CA LEU A 380 -19.13 -3.60 9.93
C LEU A 380 -19.30 -3.65 11.45
N GLY A 381 -19.16 -2.52 12.11
CA GLY A 381 -19.49 -2.31 13.52
C GLY A 381 -18.50 -2.87 14.53
N ALA A 382 -17.90 -4.04 14.30
CA ALA A 382 -16.91 -4.63 15.21
C ALA A 382 -15.91 -5.52 14.46
N PRO A 383 -14.65 -5.62 14.95
CA PRO A 383 -13.67 -6.52 14.38
C PRO A 383 -14.05 -7.99 14.61
N VAL A 384 -13.54 -8.88 13.75
CA VAL A 384 -13.73 -10.32 13.86
C VAL A 384 -12.48 -10.99 14.38
N ARG A 385 -12.61 -11.90 15.34
CA ARG A 385 -11.54 -12.80 15.79
C ARG A 385 -11.84 -14.20 15.30
N GLN A 386 -11.01 -14.67 14.39
CA GLN A 386 -11.05 -16.02 13.84
C GLN A 386 -9.67 -16.42 13.33
N GLU A 387 -9.42 -17.69 13.18
CA GLU A 387 -8.23 -18.12 12.46
C GLU A 387 -8.29 -17.65 11.00
N VAL A 388 -7.20 -17.08 10.51
CA VAL A 388 -7.02 -16.66 9.13
C VAL A 388 -5.88 -17.48 8.55
N CYS A 389 -6.20 -18.45 7.72
CA CYS A 389 -5.21 -19.31 7.07
C CYS A 389 -4.74 -18.74 5.74
N CYS A 390 -5.63 -18.05 5.02
CA CYS A 390 -5.34 -17.48 3.72
C CYS A 390 -5.98 -16.10 3.58
N ALA A 391 -5.18 -15.11 3.20
CA ALA A 391 -5.63 -13.73 3.02
C ALA A 391 -5.23 -13.19 1.65
N MET A 392 -6.09 -12.34 1.09
CA MET A 392 -5.93 -11.69 -0.20
C MET A 392 -5.90 -10.17 -0.02
N SER A 393 -5.02 -9.48 -0.75
CA SER A 393 -4.96 -8.02 -0.82
C SER A 393 -5.16 -7.56 -2.25
N ASN A 394 -6.15 -6.69 -2.50
CA ASN A 394 -6.48 -6.15 -3.80
C ASN A 394 -6.07 -4.69 -3.93
N SER A 395 -5.54 -4.32 -5.08
CA SER A 395 -5.32 -2.93 -5.46
C SER A 395 -5.77 -2.67 -6.88
N LEU A 396 -6.57 -1.61 -7.04
CA LEU A 396 -7.08 -1.15 -8.33
C LEU A 396 -6.56 0.28 -8.57
N GLY A 397 -5.91 0.51 -9.69
CA GLY A 397 -5.24 1.79 -9.97
C GLY A 397 -5.78 2.49 -11.20
N PHE A 398 -5.69 3.82 -11.23
CA PHE A 398 -5.93 4.60 -12.44
C PHE A 398 -5.09 4.06 -13.59
N GLY A 399 -5.65 4.07 -14.81
CA GLY A 399 -5.10 3.36 -15.97
C GLY A 399 -5.62 1.93 -16.11
N GLY A 400 -6.53 1.50 -15.18
CA GLY A 400 -7.10 0.15 -15.18
C GLY A 400 -6.14 -0.92 -14.67
N HIS A 401 -5.17 -0.55 -13.83
CA HIS A 401 -4.25 -1.49 -13.21
C HIS A 401 -4.93 -2.27 -12.09
N ASN A 402 -4.95 -3.60 -12.18
CA ASN A 402 -5.45 -4.48 -11.14
C ASN A 402 -4.33 -5.39 -10.65
N ALA A 403 -4.14 -5.47 -9.35
CA ALA A 403 -3.15 -6.32 -8.73
C ALA A 403 -3.70 -7.01 -7.48
N THR A 404 -3.46 -8.29 -7.36
CA THR A 404 -3.89 -9.12 -6.24
C THR A 404 -2.73 -9.93 -5.71
N LEU A 405 -2.47 -9.86 -4.41
CA LEU A 405 -1.54 -10.72 -3.68
C LEU A 405 -2.29 -11.70 -2.80
N LEU A 406 -1.82 -12.94 -2.77
CA LEU A 406 -2.37 -14.00 -1.95
C LEU A 406 -1.28 -14.55 -1.04
N ILE A 407 -1.57 -14.59 0.25
CA ILE A 407 -0.66 -15.09 1.29
C ILE A 407 -1.32 -16.16 2.13
N ARG A 408 -0.52 -17.06 2.64
CA ARG A 408 -0.97 -18.17 3.49
C ARG A 408 -0.15 -18.25 4.77
N LYS A 409 -0.81 -18.67 5.84
CA LYS A 409 -0.17 -19.02 7.11
C LYS A 409 0.94 -20.04 6.86
N TYR A 410 2.13 -19.77 7.37
CA TYR A 410 3.26 -20.70 7.29
C TYR A 410 3.17 -21.74 8.41
N HIS A 411 3.40 -23.03 8.07
CA HIS A 411 3.38 -24.17 8.99
C HIS A 411 4.71 -24.91 9.00
#